data_d4f6c9b3e5c7c3b0c73e86983c07c088
#
_entry.id   d4f6c9b3e5c7c3b0c73e86983c07c088
#
_cell.length_a   1.000
_cell.length_b   1.000
_cell.length_c   1.000
_cell.angle_alpha   90.00
_cell.angle_beta   90.00
_cell.angle_gamma   90.00
#
_symmetry.space_group_name_H-M   'P 1'
#
loop_
_entity.id
_entity.type
_entity.pdbx_description
1 polymer ?
#
loop_
_entity_poly.entity_id
_entity_poly.type
_entity_poly.pdbx_seq_one_letter_code
_entity_poly.pdbx_strand_id
1 'polypeptide(L)'
;MKLFAAELNFRAIAEEFKLPERFPEDVHADALQATDQHADQRRDLRDVPFVTIDPAGSMDLDQAVNIQDAPDGDARWRVLYAIADVAAFVDPAGPLMAESLQRGQTMYLPDEPTRLHPAELSEGSASLLPDQTRPAVVWDILLRADGEVAEFTVYRALIRSVKRFDYTEVEADMHGGALHPAIAQLPEVGRARQRSDLRRKAINLRLPSISVERTQSEDGTERYLLGIDERQEMNDFNSELSLLAGMCAGEMMVRAGVGILRTLPPAGDKEIAAFDHSAHALGFDRSGRPIGELLADIDASTPRGMALMRDAQSLLRGAGYQQFGLAGGAGGAGGADGAEPEPSIHAGIGGHYAHVTAPLRRLVDRFATEICLAIASSQPIPEWVTANVDQVLGTMKSSSQTASAVDRACMKLTEAVVLQPWVGQNFNATVLNSDGGDKAKILVEEPPILTTCVGGPDEASTVKVTLIEAEPAAREVRFAWPAD
;
A
#
# COMPACT_ATOMS: atom_id res chain seq x y z
N MET A 1 17.63 -16.56 -17.32
CA MET A 1 18.22 -15.55 -18.24
C MET A 1 17.40 -14.28 -18.07
N LYS A 2 17.99 -13.14 -17.63
CA LYS A 2 17.24 -11.90 -17.48
C LYS A 2 16.95 -11.31 -18.87
N LEU A 3 15.68 -11.14 -19.20
CA LEU A 3 15.23 -10.53 -20.44
C LEU A 3 14.97 -9.03 -20.20
N PHE A 4 15.51 -8.19 -21.07
CA PHE A 4 15.42 -6.73 -20.93
C PHE A 4 14.68 -6.12 -22.12
N ALA A 5 13.89 -5.08 -21.85
CA ALA A 5 13.40 -4.17 -22.86
C ALA A 5 14.36 -2.97 -22.97
N ALA A 6 14.83 -2.66 -24.15
CA ALA A 6 15.47 -1.39 -24.46
C ALA A 6 14.39 -0.40 -24.86
N GLU A 7 14.42 0.81 -24.30
CA GLU A 7 13.53 1.94 -24.63
C GLU A 7 12.03 1.65 -24.50
N LEU A 8 11.47 1.80 -23.30
CA LEU A 8 10.04 1.86 -23.07
C LEU A 8 9.58 3.31 -22.92
N ASN A 9 8.49 3.66 -23.60
CA ASN A 9 7.89 4.99 -23.52
C ASN A 9 6.60 4.94 -22.68
N PHE A 10 6.71 5.20 -21.38
CA PHE A 10 5.56 5.26 -20.49
C PHE A 10 4.80 6.60 -20.59
N ARG A 11 5.40 7.62 -21.18
CA ARG A 11 4.75 8.91 -21.43
C ARG A 11 3.48 8.75 -22.27
N ALA A 12 3.49 7.86 -23.27
CA ALA A 12 2.30 7.57 -24.08
C ALA A 12 1.15 7.01 -23.23
N ILE A 13 1.47 6.26 -22.16
CA ILE A 13 0.48 5.78 -21.18
C ILE A 13 -0.04 6.94 -20.33
N ALA A 14 0.84 7.81 -19.85
CA ALA A 14 0.43 9.00 -19.12
C ALA A 14 -0.51 9.90 -19.92
N GLU A 15 -0.23 10.10 -21.22
CA GLU A 15 -1.08 10.85 -22.16
C GLU A 15 -2.43 10.16 -22.39
N GLU A 16 -2.46 8.84 -22.59
CA GLU A 16 -3.68 8.04 -22.76
C GLU A 16 -4.63 8.18 -21.57
N PHE A 17 -4.08 8.10 -20.35
CA PHE A 17 -4.84 8.24 -19.12
C PHE A 17 -5.02 9.70 -18.68
N LYS A 18 -4.54 10.67 -19.49
CA LYS A 18 -4.63 12.11 -19.22
C LYS A 18 -4.08 12.51 -17.86
N LEU A 19 -2.95 11.90 -17.49
CA LEU A 19 -2.28 12.28 -16.27
C LEU A 19 -1.69 13.69 -16.40
N PRO A 20 -1.78 14.53 -15.35
CA PRO A 20 -1.23 15.88 -15.41
C PRO A 20 0.31 15.83 -15.44
N GLU A 21 0.92 16.37 -16.51
CA GLU A 21 2.39 16.34 -16.67
C GLU A 21 3.13 17.29 -15.74
N ARG A 22 2.53 18.44 -15.44
CA ARG A 22 3.17 19.53 -14.67
C ARG A 22 2.21 20.12 -13.67
N PHE A 23 2.76 20.76 -12.67
CA PHE A 23 1.98 21.63 -11.79
C PHE A 23 1.90 23.05 -12.39
N PRO A 24 0.77 23.76 -12.19
CA PRO A 24 0.67 25.19 -12.47
C PRO A 24 1.74 26.01 -11.72
N GLU A 25 2.13 27.16 -12.27
CA GLU A 25 3.18 28.02 -11.67
C GLU A 25 2.79 28.54 -10.27
N ASP A 26 1.52 28.84 -10.06
CA ASP A 26 0.99 29.27 -8.76
C ASP A 26 1.05 28.16 -7.71
N VAL A 27 0.84 26.91 -8.10
CA VAL A 27 0.99 25.74 -7.23
C VAL A 27 2.45 25.52 -6.82
N HIS A 28 3.40 25.69 -7.75
CA HIS A 28 4.83 25.66 -7.43
C HIS A 28 5.23 26.79 -6.49
N ALA A 29 4.74 28.02 -6.77
CA ALA A 29 5.01 29.18 -5.92
C ALA A 29 4.47 28.99 -4.50
N ASP A 30 3.26 28.42 -4.35
CA ASP A 30 2.65 28.10 -3.07
C ASP A 30 3.48 27.06 -2.31
N ALA A 31 3.92 25.98 -2.97
CA ALA A 31 4.77 24.94 -2.38
C ALA A 31 6.11 25.47 -1.86
N LEU A 32 6.77 26.39 -2.62
CA LEU A 32 8.05 26.98 -2.25
C LEU A 32 7.93 27.96 -1.06
N GLN A 33 6.78 28.63 -0.91
CA GLN A 33 6.53 29.62 0.15
C GLN A 33 5.86 29.00 1.38
N ALA A 34 5.44 27.75 1.30
CA ALA A 34 4.74 27.05 2.36
C ALA A 34 5.56 26.98 3.64
N THR A 35 4.95 27.38 4.74
CA THR A 35 5.56 27.34 6.08
C THR A 35 4.63 26.62 7.05
N ASP A 36 5.18 26.12 8.15
CA ASP A 36 4.41 25.40 9.16
C ASP A 36 3.34 26.28 9.82
N GLN A 37 2.08 26.05 9.46
CA GLN A 37 0.92 26.80 9.98
C GLN A 37 0.49 26.36 11.39
N HIS A 38 1.11 25.30 11.95
CA HIS A 38 0.80 24.73 13.26
C HIS A 38 2.01 24.70 14.21
N ALA A 39 2.97 25.58 13.99
CA ALA A 39 4.25 25.61 14.74
C ALA A 39 4.06 25.74 16.27
N ASP A 40 3.01 26.43 16.71
CA ASP A 40 2.68 26.66 18.13
C ASP A 40 2.01 25.45 18.81
N GLN A 41 1.57 24.44 18.04
CA GLN A 41 0.85 23.26 18.53
C GLN A 41 1.76 22.04 18.69
N ARG A 42 3.07 22.17 18.45
CA ARG A 42 3.96 21.04 18.34
C ARG A 42 4.66 20.70 19.65
N ARG A 43 4.68 19.40 19.96
CA ARG A 43 5.60 18.86 20.97
C ARG A 43 7.00 18.75 20.37
N ASP A 44 8.01 19.01 21.17
CA ASP A 44 9.41 18.84 20.75
C ASP A 44 9.87 17.39 20.99
N LEU A 45 10.06 16.64 19.90
CA LEU A 45 10.58 15.28 19.91
C LEU A 45 11.87 15.16 19.09
N ARG A 46 12.62 16.26 18.89
CA ARG A 46 13.87 16.27 18.11
C ARG A 46 14.99 15.43 18.73
N ASP A 47 14.92 15.17 20.02
CA ASP A 47 15.87 14.33 20.75
C ASP A 47 15.53 12.82 20.68
N VAL A 48 14.33 12.45 20.16
CA VAL A 48 13.98 11.06 19.89
C VAL A 48 14.61 10.64 18.55
N PRO A 49 15.42 9.59 18.51
CA PRO A 49 16.10 9.15 17.30
C PRO A 49 15.14 8.39 16.37
N PHE A 50 14.31 9.13 15.63
CA PHE A 50 13.48 8.54 14.59
C PHE A 50 14.31 8.08 13.40
N VAL A 51 13.88 7.02 12.72
CA VAL A 51 14.44 6.54 11.46
C VAL A 51 13.34 6.31 10.44
N THR A 52 13.65 6.42 9.15
CA THR A 52 12.73 6.06 8.07
C THR A 52 13.18 4.77 7.41
N ILE A 53 12.23 3.97 6.87
CA ILE A 53 12.48 2.72 6.15
C ILE A 53 11.61 2.74 4.89
N ASP A 54 12.22 2.93 3.74
CA ASP A 54 11.54 3.14 2.46
C ASP A 54 12.28 2.38 1.33
N PRO A 55 11.71 2.25 0.13
CA PRO A 55 12.45 1.72 -1.02
C PRO A 55 13.71 2.55 -1.31
N ALA A 56 14.75 1.88 -1.83
CA ALA A 56 16.01 2.55 -2.16
C ALA A 56 15.78 3.74 -3.11
N GLY A 57 16.37 4.89 -2.76
CA GLY A 57 16.24 6.12 -3.55
C GLY A 57 15.00 6.97 -3.28
N SER A 58 14.03 6.52 -2.48
CA SER A 58 12.84 7.30 -2.13
C SER A 58 13.24 8.63 -1.46
N MET A 59 12.57 9.71 -1.87
CA MET A 59 12.74 11.05 -1.29
C MET A 59 11.46 11.58 -0.63
N ASP A 60 10.32 10.99 -0.91
CA ASP A 60 9.01 11.30 -0.36
C ASP A 60 8.73 10.44 0.91
N LEU A 61 9.48 10.73 1.97
CA LEU A 61 9.49 9.94 3.20
C LEU A 61 8.29 10.31 4.07
N ASP A 62 7.21 9.55 3.93
CA ASP A 62 5.95 9.75 4.66
C ASP A 62 6.05 9.41 6.15
N GLN A 63 6.92 8.46 6.54
CA GLN A 63 6.86 7.75 7.81
C GLN A 63 8.24 7.66 8.49
N ALA A 64 8.27 7.90 9.80
CA ALA A 64 9.45 7.65 10.61
C ALA A 64 9.06 6.94 11.91
N VAL A 65 9.92 6.07 12.42
CA VAL A 65 9.62 5.19 13.54
C VAL A 65 10.69 5.26 14.62
N ASN A 66 10.24 5.13 15.86
CA ASN A 66 11.07 4.82 17.01
C ASN A 66 10.31 3.86 17.94
N ILE A 67 10.92 2.74 18.32
CA ILE A 67 10.34 1.75 19.21
C ILE A 67 11.18 1.72 20.49
N GLN A 68 10.49 1.83 21.63
CA GLN A 68 11.08 1.87 22.97
C GLN A 68 10.41 0.83 23.84
N ASP A 69 11.07 0.49 24.96
CA ASP A 69 10.38 -0.18 26.07
C ASP A 69 9.25 0.72 26.57
N ALA A 70 8.09 0.13 26.85
CA ALA A 70 7.00 0.88 27.43
C ALA A 70 7.38 1.38 28.84
N PRO A 71 6.81 2.52 29.28
CA PRO A 71 6.87 2.88 30.70
C PRO A 71 6.19 1.81 31.54
N ASP A 72 6.39 1.86 32.85
CA ASP A 72 5.79 0.93 33.79
C ASP A 72 4.29 0.70 33.53
N GLY A 73 3.85 -0.56 33.60
CA GLY A 73 2.45 -0.93 33.35
C GLY A 73 2.28 -2.26 32.62
N ASP A 74 1.13 -2.44 31.99
CA ASP A 74 0.74 -3.65 31.26
C ASP A 74 1.31 -3.70 29.81
N ALA A 75 1.80 -2.58 29.31
CA ALA A 75 2.41 -2.48 28.00
C ALA A 75 3.87 -2.94 28.04
N ARG A 76 4.29 -3.57 26.95
CA ARG A 76 5.70 -3.98 26.73
C ARG A 76 6.45 -2.99 25.86
N TRP A 77 5.83 -2.48 24.81
CA TRP A 77 6.44 -1.58 23.84
C TRP A 77 5.71 -0.26 23.72
N ARG A 78 6.47 0.80 23.49
CA ARG A 78 5.97 2.09 23.04
C ARG A 78 6.44 2.32 21.62
N VAL A 79 5.51 2.40 20.68
CA VAL A 79 5.78 2.71 19.27
C VAL A 79 5.45 4.17 19.03
N LEU A 80 6.46 4.98 18.70
CA LEU A 80 6.30 6.34 18.21
C LEU A 80 6.37 6.28 16.68
N TYR A 81 5.24 6.48 16.03
CA TYR A 81 5.12 6.41 14.58
C TYR A 81 4.74 7.78 14.04
N ALA A 82 5.72 8.46 13.44
CA ALA A 82 5.62 9.83 12.96
C ALA A 82 5.25 9.84 11.47
N ILE A 83 4.24 10.61 11.11
CA ILE A 83 3.77 10.80 9.74
C ILE A 83 4.00 12.24 9.33
N ALA A 84 4.47 12.47 8.10
CA ALA A 84 4.66 13.80 7.53
C ALA A 84 3.38 14.66 7.68
N ASP A 85 3.49 15.83 8.31
CA ASP A 85 2.34 16.73 8.52
C ASP A 85 2.14 17.64 7.31
N VAL A 86 1.59 17.08 6.22
CA VAL A 86 1.33 17.81 4.97
C VAL A 86 0.32 18.95 5.19
N ALA A 87 -0.63 18.78 6.11
CA ALA A 87 -1.61 19.83 6.41
C ALA A 87 -0.95 21.11 6.94
N ALA A 88 0.23 21.00 7.54
CA ALA A 88 0.99 22.15 8.01
C ALA A 88 1.45 23.10 6.90
N PHE A 89 1.55 22.62 5.68
CA PHE A 89 2.10 23.34 4.53
C PHE A 89 1.06 23.72 3.47
N VAL A 90 -0.16 23.17 3.56
CA VAL A 90 -1.20 23.35 2.54
C VAL A 90 -2.27 24.28 3.07
N ASP A 91 -2.30 25.52 2.55
CA ASP A 91 -3.41 26.43 2.81
C ASP A 91 -4.72 25.85 2.23
N PRO A 92 -5.77 25.64 3.06
CA PRO A 92 -7.05 25.13 2.58
C PRO A 92 -7.72 25.97 1.48
N ALA A 93 -7.39 27.25 1.36
CA ALA A 93 -7.88 28.13 0.32
C ALA A 93 -6.89 28.33 -0.85
N GLY A 94 -5.72 27.70 -0.76
CA GLY A 94 -4.62 27.91 -1.69
C GLY A 94 -4.63 27.00 -2.93
N PRO A 95 -3.77 27.30 -3.90
CA PRO A 95 -3.67 26.52 -5.13
C PRO A 95 -3.19 25.09 -4.90
N LEU A 96 -2.32 24.83 -3.91
CA LEU A 96 -1.92 23.46 -3.52
C LEU A 96 -3.12 22.59 -3.12
N MET A 97 -4.06 23.17 -2.37
CA MET A 97 -5.29 22.46 -1.99
C MET A 97 -6.13 22.14 -3.22
N ALA A 98 -6.38 23.13 -4.07
CA ALA A 98 -7.19 22.96 -5.28
C ALA A 98 -6.61 21.88 -6.22
N GLU A 99 -5.30 21.90 -6.42
CA GLU A 99 -4.60 20.92 -7.27
C GLU A 99 -4.62 19.50 -6.65
N SER A 100 -4.39 19.38 -5.34
CA SER A 100 -4.42 18.10 -4.65
C SER A 100 -5.81 17.44 -4.70
N LEU A 101 -6.88 18.26 -4.61
CA LEU A 101 -8.26 17.80 -4.76
C LEU A 101 -8.58 17.26 -6.16
N GLN A 102 -7.84 17.66 -7.18
CA GLN A 102 -7.98 17.13 -8.54
C GLN A 102 -7.17 15.87 -8.74
N ARG A 103 -5.93 15.79 -8.21
CA ARG A 103 -5.01 14.66 -8.42
C ARG A 103 -5.37 13.45 -7.59
N GLY A 104 -5.75 13.62 -6.34
CA GLY A 104 -6.13 12.55 -5.40
C GLY A 104 -4.97 11.73 -4.86
N GLN A 105 -4.07 11.26 -5.72
CA GLN A 105 -2.89 10.51 -5.32
C GLN A 105 -1.75 10.57 -6.34
N THR A 106 -0.55 10.21 -5.90
CA THR A 106 0.60 9.99 -6.80
C THR A 106 0.34 8.75 -7.66
N MET A 107 0.58 8.87 -8.98
CA MET A 107 0.56 7.77 -9.94
C MET A 107 2.00 7.35 -10.21
N TYR A 108 2.34 6.11 -9.90
CA TYR A 108 3.69 5.59 -10.09
C TYR A 108 3.80 4.95 -11.48
N LEU A 109 4.58 5.59 -12.37
CA LEU A 109 5.03 5.00 -13.63
C LEU A 109 6.49 4.55 -13.44
N PRO A 110 6.97 3.56 -14.18
CA PRO A 110 8.32 3.01 -13.98
C PRO A 110 9.46 3.99 -14.27
N ASP A 111 9.23 5.01 -15.08
CA ASP A 111 10.19 6.07 -15.45
C ASP A 111 10.11 7.26 -14.49
N GLU A 112 8.94 7.87 -14.35
CA GLU A 112 8.75 9.06 -13.52
C GLU A 112 7.34 9.09 -12.94
N PRO A 113 7.17 9.30 -11.60
CA PRO A 113 5.84 9.38 -10.99
C PRO A 113 5.15 10.71 -11.31
N THR A 114 3.83 10.66 -11.55
CA THR A 114 2.97 11.84 -11.53
C THR A 114 2.55 12.11 -10.09
N ARG A 115 3.20 13.09 -9.46
CA ARG A 115 3.09 13.35 -8.01
C ARG A 115 1.78 14.01 -7.61
N LEU A 116 1.30 13.73 -6.40
CA LEU A 116 0.17 14.44 -5.77
C LEU A 116 0.53 15.90 -5.44
N HIS A 117 1.74 16.13 -4.96
CA HIS A 117 2.29 17.43 -4.59
C HIS A 117 3.57 17.72 -5.33
N PRO A 118 3.94 19.02 -5.57
CA PRO A 118 5.25 19.38 -6.11
C PRO A 118 6.39 18.77 -5.29
N ALA A 119 7.50 18.44 -5.97
CA ALA A 119 8.67 17.80 -5.32
C ALA A 119 9.27 18.68 -4.21
N GLU A 120 9.19 20.00 -4.34
CA GLU A 120 9.62 20.97 -3.33
C GLU A 120 8.92 20.77 -1.98
N LEU A 121 7.68 20.29 -2.00
CA LEU A 121 6.92 19.90 -0.82
C LEU A 121 7.12 18.43 -0.48
N SER A 122 6.79 17.50 -1.41
CA SER A 122 6.72 16.07 -1.13
C SER A 122 8.09 15.38 -0.96
N GLU A 123 9.14 15.92 -1.56
CA GLU A 123 10.52 15.42 -1.45
C GLU A 123 11.42 16.45 -0.73
N GLY A 124 10.84 17.56 -0.29
CA GLY A 124 11.51 18.69 0.34
C GLY A 124 10.98 18.99 1.74
N SER A 125 10.18 20.07 1.85
CA SER A 125 9.80 20.66 3.15
C SER A 125 8.93 19.76 4.02
N ALA A 126 8.07 18.91 3.46
CA ALA A 126 7.20 18.00 4.21
C ALA A 126 7.80 16.59 4.38
N SER A 127 8.77 16.18 3.56
CA SER A 127 9.40 14.87 3.67
C SER A 127 10.24 14.74 4.95
N LEU A 128 10.16 13.59 5.63
CA LEU A 128 10.86 13.29 6.88
C LEU A 128 12.34 12.94 6.63
N LEU A 129 13.02 13.77 5.84
CA LEU A 129 14.42 13.59 5.44
C LEU A 129 15.36 13.57 6.66
N PRO A 130 16.45 12.76 6.63
CA PRO A 130 17.38 12.64 7.73
C PRO A 130 18.09 13.98 8.02
N ASP A 131 18.45 14.16 9.29
CA ASP A 131 19.18 15.32 9.84
C ASP A 131 18.44 16.66 9.70
N GLN A 132 17.18 16.65 9.35
CA GLN A 132 16.34 17.83 9.23
C GLN A 132 15.22 17.83 10.26
N THR A 133 14.96 19.00 10.86
CA THR A 133 13.77 19.16 11.71
C THR A 133 12.53 19.27 10.83
N ARG A 134 11.55 18.42 11.07
CA ARG A 134 10.32 18.34 10.29
C ARG A 134 9.07 18.33 11.15
N PRO A 135 8.01 19.02 10.72
CA PRO A 135 6.67 18.85 11.25
C PRO A 135 6.16 17.44 10.99
N ALA A 136 5.63 16.81 12.02
CA ALA A 136 5.04 15.48 11.92
C ALA A 136 3.78 15.36 12.79
N VAL A 137 2.94 14.40 12.46
CA VAL A 137 1.87 13.91 13.33
C VAL A 137 2.32 12.57 13.90
N VAL A 138 2.42 12.46 15.21
CA VAL A 138 2.96 11.29 15.90
C VAL A 138 1.83 10.48 16.52
N TRP A 139 1.73 9.23 16.10
CA TRP A 139 0.98 8.18 16.77
C TRP A 139 1.86 7.59 17.86
N ASP A 140 1.45 7.76 19.11
CA ASP A 140 2.12 7.27 20.32
C ASP A 140 1.32 6.10 20.87
N ILE A 141 1.79 4.89 20.62
CA ILE A 141 1.03 3.67 20.79
C ILE A 141 1.72 2.74 21.78
N LEU A 142 1.01 2.35 22.84
CA LEU A 142 1.46 1.34 23.79
C LEU A 142 0.91 -0.03 23.40
N LEU A 143 1.79 -1.01 23.27
CA LEU A 143 1.45 -2.38 22.93
C LEU A 143 1.74 -3.34 24.07
N ARG A 144 0.84 -4.28 24.29
CA ARG A 144 1.07 -5.44 25.15
C ARG A 144 1.98 -6.48 24.48
N ALA A 145 2.46 -7.43 25.24
CA ALA A 145 3.36 -8.48 24.75
C ALA A 145 2.74 -9.39 23.66
N ASP A 146 1.40 -9.46 23.60
CA ASP A 146 0.65 -10.18 22.56
C ASP A 146 0.45 -9.35 21.26
N GLY A 147 0.97 -8.12 21.22
CA GLY A 147 0.84 -7.22 20.10
C GLY A 147 -0.47 -6.43 20.06
N GLU A 148 -1.37 -6.61 21.03
CA GLU A 148 -2.61 -5.83 21.10
C GLU A 148 -2.35 -4.42 21.67
N VAL A 149 -3.15 -3.48 21.22
CA VAL A 149 -3.07 -2.08 21.65
C VAL A 149 -3.58 -1.96 23.08
N ALA A 150 -2.74 -1.44 23.99
CA ALA A 150 -3.14 -1.09 25.35
C ALA A 150 -3.74 0.32 25.41
N GLU A 151 -3.04 1.28 24.82
CA GLU A 151 -3.42 2.68 24.78
C GLU A 151 -2.77 3.36 23.58
N PHE A 152 -3.36 4.43 23.07
CA PHE A 152 -2.76 5.26 22.03
C PHE A 152 -3.27 6.70 22.06
N THR A 153 -2.47 7.60 21.54
CA THR A 153 -2.82 9.00 21.30
C THR A 153 -2.17 9.49 20.01
N VAL A 154 -2.63 10.65 19.52
CA VAL A 154 -2.07 11.31 18.33
C VAL A 154 -1.92 12.81 18.59
N TYR A 155 -0.80 13.37 18.14
CA TYR A 155 -0.50 14.80 18.33
C TYR A 155 0.51 15.30 17.30
N ARG A 156 0.55 16.62 17.09
CA ARG A 156 1.57 17.29 16.29
C ARG A 156 2.90 17.39 17.05
N ALA A 157 4.00 17.18 16.35
CA ALA A 157 5.35 17.29 16.91
C ALA A 157 6.35 17.86 15.89
N LEU A 158 7.48 18.35 16.42
CA LEU A 158 8.72 18.51 15.65
C LEU A 158 9.57 17.27 15.89
N ILE A 159 10.00 16.63 14.83
CA ILE A 159 10.89 15.46 14.89
C ILE A 159 12.17 15.73 14.09
N ARG A 160 13.15 14.87 14.30
CA ARG A 160 14.37 14.81 13.49
C ARG A 160 14.69 13.34 13.23
N SER A 161 14.56 12.91 11.98
CA SER A 161 15.03 11.60 11.56
C SER A 161 16.56 11.58 11.58
N VAL A 162 17.15 10.54 12.15
CA VAL A 162 18.62 10.41 12.27
C VAL A 162 19.22 9.55 11.17
N LYS A 163 18.41 8.73 10.51
CA LYS A 163 18.86 7.88 9.40
C LYS A 163 17.68 7.47 8.51
N ARG A 164 17.96 7.41 7.21
CA ARG A 164 17.09 6.74 6.22
C ARG A 164 17.71 5.38 5.92
N PHE A 165 16.89 4.35 6.04
CA PHE A 165 17.21 2.99 5.64
C PHE A 165 16.45 2.60 4.38
N ASP A 166 16.99 1.67 3.61
CA ASP A 166 16.20 0.89 2.67
C ASP A 166 15.91 -0.51 3.24
N TYR A 167 14.93 -1.19 2.65
CA TYR A 167 14.49 -2.51 3.13
C TYR A 167 15.60 -3.55 3.08
N THR A 168 16.46 -3.52 2.08
CA THR A 168 17.57 -4.49 1.92
C THR A 168 18.62 -4.29 3.00
N GLU A 169 18.95 -3.01 3.31
CA GLU A 169 19.87 -2.67 4.39
C GLU A 169 19.35 -3.17 5.74
N VAL A 170 18.08 -2.87 6.07
CA VAL A 170 17.49 -3.26 7.36
C VAL A 170 17.35 -4.78 7.48
N GLU A 171 17.02 -5.48 6.39
CA GLU A 171 16.97 -6.95 6.36
C GLU A 171 18.35 -7.55 6.65
N ALA A 172 19.40 -7.03 6.01
CA ALA A 172 20.77 -7.44 6.26
C ALA A 172 21.23 -7.17 7.71
N ASP A 173 20.89 -5.98 8.24
CA ASP A 173 21.18 -5.60 9.63
C ASP A 173 20.44 -6.50 10.63
N MET A 174 19.20 -6.92 10.35
CA MET A 174 18.45 -7.87 11.17
C MET A 174 19.16 -9.22 11.24
N HIS A 175 19.54 -9.76 10.10
CA HIS A 175 20.26 -11.04 10.04
C HIS A 175 21.66 -10.96 10.64
N GLY A 176 22.31 -9.81 10.55
CA GLY A 176 23.61 -9.54 11.15
C GLY A 176 23.58 -9.22 12.65
N GLY A 177 22.39 -9.05 13.25
CA GLY A 177 22.23 -8.63 14.64
C GLY A 177 22.68 -7.18 14.90
N ALA A 178 22.63 -6.31 13.89
CA ALA A 178 23.15 -4.95 13.90
C ALA A 178 22.05 -3.87 13.70
N LEU A 179 20.79 -4.20 13.96
CA LEU A 179 19.69 -3.26 13.82
C LEU A 179 19.95 -1.97 14.62
N HIS A 180 19.61 -0.84 14.01
CA HIS A 180 19.67 0.45 14.69
C HIS A 180 18.81 0.45 15.96
N PRO A 181 19.27 1.06 17.08
CA PRO A 181 18.55 1.04 18.37
C PRO A 181 17.09 1.46 18.27
N ALA A 182 16.76 2.44 17.42
CA ALA A 182 15.40 2.91 17.23
C ALA A 182 14.42 1.84 16.69
N ILE A 183 14.92 0.80 16.06
CA ILE A 183 14.14 -0.29 15.44
C ILE A 183 14.62 -1.68 15.87
N ALA A 184 15.44 -1.77 16.89
CA ALA A 184 15.97 -3.05 17.39
C ALA A 184 14.84 -4.02 17.80
N GLN A 185 13.72 -3.49 18.27
CA GLN A 185 12.55 -4.28 18.68
C GLN A 185 11.52 -4.49 17.55
N LEU A 186 11.72 -3.92 16.35
CA LEU A 186 10.77 -4.03 15.24
C LEU A 186 10.43 -5.48 14.86
N PRO A 187 11.39 -6.44 14.80
CA PRO A 187 11.07 -7.84 14.53
C PRO A 187 10.16 -8.49 15.59
N GLU A 188 10.34 -8.15 16.86
CA GLU A 188 9.49 -8.69 17.93
C GLU A 188 8.09 -8.11 17.87
N VAL A 189 7.98 -6.79 17.71
CA VAL A 189 6.70 -6.07 17.55
C VAL A 189 5.96 -6.57 16.31
N GLY A 190 6.63 -6.66 15.16
CA GLY A 190 6.04 -7.13 13.90
C GLY A 190 5.46 -8.54 14.04
N ARG A 191 6.24 -9.48 14.60
CA ARG A 191 5.76 -10.85 14.87
C ARG A 191 4.60 -10.91 15.87
N ALA A 192 4.63 -10.08 16.91
CA ALA A 192 3.53 -10.01 17.87
C ALA A 192 2.26 -9.49 17.20
N ARG A 193 2.36 -8.43 16.37
CA ARG A 193 1.24 -7.89 15.58
C ARG A 193 0.65 -8.92 14.65
N GLN A 194 1.46 -9.60 13.86
CA GLN A 194 1.00 -10.63 12.92
C GLN A 194 0.26 -11.79 13.61
N ARG A 195 0.59 -12.08 14.89
CA ARG A 195 -0.05 -13.12 15.70
C ARG A 195 -1.26 -12.63 16.48
N SER A 196 -1.53 -11.34 16.52
CA SER A 196 -2.67 -10.81 17.26
C SER A 196 -3.99 -11.33 16.71
N ASP A 197 -5.01 -11.41 17.58
CA ASP A 197 -6.30 -12.03 17.25
C ASP A 197 -6.99 -11.37 16.04
N LEU A 198 -6.85 -10.06 15.90
CA LEU A 198 -7.41 -9.33 14.76
C LEU A 198 -6.67 -9.67 13.47
N ARG A 199 -5.33 -9.63 13.50
CA ARG A 199 -4.51 -9.84 12.30
C ARG A 199 -4.53 -11.28 11.80
N ARG A 200 -4.65 -12.26 12.68
CA ARG A 200 -4.78 -13.69 12.32
C ARG A 200 -6.05 -14.00 11.53
N LYS A 201 -7.12 -13.24 11.73
CA LYS A 201 -8.39 -13.38 11.00
C LYS A 201 -8.39 -12.67 9.65
N ALA A 202 -7.45 -11.76 9.44
CA ALA A 202 -7.31 -11.00 8.20
C ALA A 202 -6.93 -11.89 7.02
N ILE A 203 -7.47 -11.60 5.84
CA ILE A 203 -7.10 -12.27 4.60
C ILE A 203 -5.84 -11.62 4.06
N ASN A 204 -4.68 -12.17 4.39
CA ASN A 204 -3.40 -11.70 3.91
C ASN A 204 -2.91 -12.59 2.76
N LEU A 205 -2.85 -12.02 1.55
CA LEU A 205 -2.37 -12.73 0.36
C LEU A 205 -0.85 -12.58 0.24
N ARG A 206 -0.18 -13.72 0.04
CA ARG A 206 1.26 -13.81 -0.13
C ARG A 206 1.63 -14.23 -1.55
N LEU A 207 0.97 -13.63 -2.55
CA LEU A 207 1.33 -13.83 -3.95
C LEU A 207 2.62 -13.09 -4.28
N PRO A 208 3.44 -13.62 -5.20
CA PRO A 208 4.55 -12.87 -5.75
C PRO A 208 4.06 -11.55 -6.35
N SER A 209 4.68 -10.44 -5.96
CA SER A 209 4.49 -9.15 -6.61
C SER A 209 5.44 -9.08 -7.79
N ILE A 210 4.91 -8.77 -8.98
CA ILE A 210 5.70 -8.55 -10.19
C ILE A 210 5.75 -7.05 -10.41
N SER A 211 6.96 -6.53 -10.56
CA SER A 211 7.21 -5.12 -10.80
C SER A 211 8.02 -4.90 -12.07
N VAL A 212 7.95 -3.69 -12.61
CA VAL A 212 8.82 -3.22 -13.68
C VAL A 212 10.01 -2.53 -13.04
N GLU A 213 11.17 -3.18 -13.11
CA GLU A 213 12.42 -2.64 -12.58
C GLU A 213 13.16 -1.85 -13.66
N ARG A 214 13.61 -0.64 -13.31
CA ARG A 214 14.49 0.17 -14.13
C ARG A 214 15.95 -0.13 -13.77
N THR A 215 16.77 -0.39 -14.77
CA THR A 215 18.19 -0.67 -14.60
C THR A 215 19.00 0.06 -15.69
N GLN A 216 20.33 0.12 -15.50
CA GLN A 216 21.23 0.67 -16.52
C GLN A 216 22.18 -0.42 -17.01
N SER A 217 22.44 -0.44 -18.32
CA SER A 217 23.50 -1.25 -18.91
C SER A 217 24.89 -0.62 -18.67
N GLU A 218 25.95 -1.36 -18.98
CA GLU A 218 27.34 -0.90 -18.81
C GLU A 218 27.66 0.39 -19.61
N ASP A 219 26.94 0.62 -20.71
CA ASP A 219 27.06 1.81 -21.56
C ASP A 219 26.19 3.00 -21.08
N GLY A 220 25.48 2.83 -19.94
CA GLY A 220 24.61 3.86 -19.36
C GLY A 220 23.21 3.92 -19.96
N THR A 221 22.86 3.04 -20.91
CA THR A 221 21.53 2.97 -21.50
C THR A 221 20.52 2.44 -20.49
N GLU A 222 19.39 3.12 -20.33
CA GLU A 222 18.30 2.65 -19.48
C GLU A 222 17.64 1.42 -20.07
N ARG A 223 17.32 0.47 -19.20
CA ARG A 223 16.65 -0.77 -19.55
C ARG A 223 15.61 -1.11 -18.49
N TYR A 224 14.58 -1.82 -18.93
CA TYR A 224 13.50 -2.29 -18.07
C TYR A 224 13.45 -3.81 -18.09
N LEU A 225 13.17 -4.39 -16.95
CA LEU A 225 12.95 -5.82 -16.80
C LEU A 225 11.74 -6.08 -15.91
N LEU A 226 11.20 -7.28 -16.00
CA LEU A 226 10.21 -7.77 -15.07
C LEU A 226 10.94 -8.51 -13.93
N GLY A 227 10.70 -8.08 -12.72
CA GLY A 227 11.23 -8.68 -11.51
C GLY A 227 10.13 -9.25 -10.62
N ILE A 228 10.49 -10.17 -9.76
CA ILE A 228 9.67 -10.56 -8.62
C ILE A 228 10.24 -9.80 -7.43
N ASP A 229 9.38 -9.02 -6.77
CA ASP A 229 9.76 -8.37 -5.52
C ASP A 229 10.03 -9.44 -4.47
N GLU A 230 11.27 -9.55 -4.04
CA GLU A 230 11.63 -10.46 -2.97
C GLU A 230 10.94 -10.04 -1.69
N ARG A 231 10.19 -10.95 -1.10
CA ARG A 231 9.53 -10.70 0.17
C ARG A 231 10.55 -10.67 1.29
N GLN A 232 10.69 -9.53 1.92
CA GLN A 232 11.58 -9.31 3.05
C GLN A 232 10.77 -9.25 4.35
N GLU A 233 11.23 -9.93 5.41
CA GLU A 233 10.53 -9.92 6.70
C GLU A 233 10.42 -8.51 7.28
N MET A 234 11.45 -7.69 7.11
CA MET A 234 11.45 -6.30 7.60
C MET A 234 10.41 -5.43 6.91
N ASN A 235 10.14 -5.67 5.62
CA ASN A 235 9.03 -5.01 4.92
C ASN A 235 7.69 -5.39 5.55
N ASP A 236 7.48 -6.69 5.83
CA ASP A 236 6.27 -7.17 6.49
C ASP A 236 6.12 -6.55 7.90
N PHE A 237 7.18 -6.46 8.68
CA PHE A 237 7.15 -5.87 10.02
C PHE A 237 6.91 -4.36 9.99
N ASN A 238 7.54 -3.64 9.08
CA ASN A 238 7.30 -2.21 8.89
C ASN A 238 5.86 -1.93 8.42
N SER A 239 5.33 -2.79 7.55
CA SER A 239 3.92 -2.72 7.12
C SER A 239 2.95 -2.89 8.28
N GLU A 240 3.24 -3.77 9.26
CA GLU A 240 2.41 -3.93 10.45
C GLU A 240 2.33 -2.66 11.31
N LEU A 241 3.39 -1.82 11.33
CA LEU A 241 3.34 -0.52 12.02
C LEU A 241 2.44 0.48 11.30
N SER A 242 2.50 0.52 9.97
CA SER A 242 1.58 1.34 9.16
C SER A 242 0.12 0.91 9.34
N LEU A 243 -0.13 -0.41 9.33
CA LEU A 243 -1.46 -0.97 9.61
C LEU A 243 -1.92 -0.65 11.04
N LEU A 244 -1.03 -0.74 12.02
CA LEU A 244 -1.30 -0.40 13.42
C LEU A 244 -1.79 1.04 13.57
N ALA A 245 -1.10 2.01 12.99
CA ALA A 245 -1.51 3.42 13.04
C ALA A 245 -2.87 3.63 12.37
N GLY A 246 -3.09 3.01 11.20
CA GLY A 246 -4.38 3.06 10.50
C GLY A 246 -5.53 2.39 11.27
N MET A 247 -5.27 1.32 12.00
CA MET A 247 -6.25 0.67 12.88
C MET A 247 -6.57 1.53 14.09
N CYS A 248 -5.57 2.15 14.73
CA CYS A 248 -5.79 3.12 15.81
C CYS A 248 -6.65 4.30 15.34
N ALA A 249 -6.39 4.81 14.14
CA ALA A 249 -7.18 5.90 13.54
C ALA A 249 -8.63 5.47 13.29
N GLY A 250 -8.85 4.31 12.70
CA GLY A 250 -10.18 3.76 12.48
C GLY A 250 -10.96 3.57 13.77
N GLU A 251 -10.32 2.98 14.77
CA GLU A 251 -10.92 2.78 16.10
C GLU A 251 -11.25 4.09 16.82
N MET A 252 -10.35 5.09 16.74
CA MET A 252 -10.58 6.42 17.29
C MET A 252 -11.82 7.08 16.68
N MET A 253 -11.94 7.04 15.36
CA MET A 253 -13.07 7.61 14.63
C MET A 253 -14.38 6.91 14.97
N VAL A 254 -14.40 5.58 15.03
CA VAL A 254 -15.60 4.81 15.37
C VAL A 254 -16.05 5.11 16.80
N ARG A 255 -15.13 5.13 17.78
CA ARG A 255 -15.46 5.52 19.17
C ARG A 255 -15.99 6.93 19.29
N ALA A 256 -15.51 7.85 18.45
CA ALA A 256 -15.98 9.23 18.44
C ALA A 256 -17.28 9.42 17.62
N GLY A 257 -17.73 8.43 16.87
CA GLY A 257 -18.91 8.51 16.03
C GLY A 257 -18.75 9.41 14.79
N VAL A 258 -17.50 9.72 14.39
CA VAL A 258 -17.21 10.63 13.27
C VAL A 258 -15.92 10.27 12.59
N GLY A 259 -15.90 10.21 11.24
CA GLY A 259 -14.67 9.92 10.53
C GLY A 259 -14.80 9.50 9.07
N ILE A 260 -13.68 9.00 8.57
CA ILE A 260 -13.52 8.42 7.22
C ILE A 260 -12.82 7.07 7.38
N LEU A 261 -13.51 5.98 7.10
CA LEU A 261 -12.94 4.63 7.13
C LEU A 261 -12.57 4.17 5.72
N ARG A 262 -11.49 3.43 5.62
CA ARG A 262 -11.19 2.55 4.49
C ARG A 262 -11.82 1.20 4.77
N THR A 263 -12.80 0.79 3.98
CA THR A 263 -13.58 -0.41 4.22
C THR A 263 -13.36 -1.44 3.12
N LEU A 264 -13.46 -2.70 3.48
CA LEU A 264 -13.52 -3.83 2.57
C LEU A 264 -14.51 -4.84 3.16
N PRO A 265 -15.70 -5.00 2.57
CA PRO A 265 -16.69 -5.92 3.10
C PRO A 265 -16.15 -7.35 3.15
N PRO A 266 -16.61 -8.17 4.12
CA PRO A 266 -16.33 -9.60 4.11
C PRO A 266 -16.88 -10.22 2.82
N ALA A 267 -16.23 -11.30 2.37
CA ALA A 267 -16.72 -12.07 1.24
C ALA A 267 -18.11 -12.67 1.52
N GLY A 268 -18.96 -12.72 0.50
CA GLY A 268 -20.27 -13.35 0.62
C GLY A 268 -20.18 -14.89 0.68
N ASP A 269 -21.26 -15.52 1.09
CA ASP A 269 -21.33 -16.98 1.23
C ASP A 269 -20.98 -17.74 -0.06
N LYS A 270 -21.32 -17.17 -1.22
CA LYS A 270 -21.01 -17.75 -2.53
C LYS A 270 -19.50 -17.76 -2.81
N GLU A 271 -18.83 -16.65 -2.53
CA GLU A 271 -17.39 -16.51 -2.71
C GLU A 271 -16.62 -17.42 -1.72
N ILE A 272 -17.10 -17.51 -0.47
CA ILE A 272 -16.55 -18.41 0.55
C ILE A 272 -16.71 -19.87 0.12
N ALA A 273 -17.90 -20.27 -0.34
CA ALA A 273 -18.15 -21.64 -0.80
C ALA A 273 -17.29 -22.01 -2.02
N ALA A 274 -17.10 -21.06 -2.95
CA ALA A 274 -16.23 -21.27 -4.10
C ALA A 274 -14.77 -21.45 -3.69
N PHE A 275 -14.30 -20.62 -2.74
CA PHE A 275 -12.97 -20.75 -2.16
C PHE A 275 -12.77 -22.10 -1.43
N ASP A 276 -13.73 -22.50 -0.60
CA ASP A 276 -13.67 -23.79 0.12
C ASP A 276 -13.63 -24.99 -0.85
N HIS A 277 -14.39 -24.92 -1.96
CA HIS A 277 -14.33 -25.93 -3.01
C HIS A 277 -12.97 -26.02 -3.67
N SER A 278 -12.38 -24.87 -4.04
CA SER A 278 -11.04 -24.79 -4.62
C SER A 278 -9.97 -25.28 -3.64
N ALA A 279 -10.04 -24.87 -2.37
CA ALA A 279 -9.13 -25.34 -1.33
C ALA A 279 -9.14 -26.85 -1.22
N HIS A 280 -10.33 -27.47 -1.18
CA HIS A 280 -10.47 -28.92 -1.11
C HIS A 280 -9.88 -29.63 -2.35
N ALA A 281 -10.14 -29.08 -3.55
CA ALA A 281 -9.57 -29.63 -4.80
C ALA A 281 -8.05 -29.58 -4.84
N LEU A 282 -7.44 -28.52 -4.27
CA LEU A 282 -6.00 -28.35 -4.13
C LEU A 282 -5.39 -29.16 -2.97
N GLY A 283 -6.21 -29.89 -2.19
CA GLY A 283 -5.78 -30.72 -1.08
C GLY A 283 -5.61 -30.00 0.24
N PHE A 284 -6.21 -28.81 0.40
CA PHE A 284 -6.28 -28.06 1.65
C PHE A 284 -7.65 -28.20 2.30
N ASP A 285 -7.68 -28.29 3.61
CA ASP A 285 -8.93 -28.34 4.38
C ASP A 285 -8.95 -27.24 5.45
N ARG A 286 -9.93 -26.38 5.36
CA ARG A 286 -10.13 -25.31 6.35
C ARG A 286 -10.67 -25.82 7.68
N SER A 287 -11.42 -26.91 7.68
CA SER A 287 -12.01 -27.53 8.91
C SER A 287 -12.77 -26.54 9.80
N GLY A 288 -13.45 -25.56 9.19
CA GLY A 288 -14.20 -24.51 9.89
C GLY A 288 -13.35 -23.36 10.47
N ARG A 289 -12.04 -23.38 10.32
CA ARG A 289 -11.15 -22.27 10.73
C ARG A 289 -11.42 -21.00 9.90
N PRO A 290 -11.13 -19.81 10.42
CA PRO A 290 -11.08 -18.58 9.62
C PRO A 290 -10.20 -18.73 8.39
N ILE A 291 -10.59 -18.13 7.26
CA ILE A 291 -9.81 -18.20 6.00
C ILE A 291 -8.40 -17.63 6.19
N GLY A 292 -8.26 -16.54 6.93
CA GLY A 292 -6.97 -15.93 7.22
C GLY A 292 -6.00 -16.88 7.91
N GLU A 293 -6.48 -17.70 8.84
CA GLU A 293 -5.65 -18.71 9.53
C GLU A 293 -5.19 -19.82 8.57
N LEU A 294 -6.08 -20.30 7.71
CA LEU A 294 -5.69 -21.26 6.66
C LEU A 294 -4.58 -20.69 5.77
N LEU A 295 -4.80 -19.47 5.24
CA LEU A 295 -3.85 -18.84 4.34
C LEU A 295 -2.50 -18.54 5.01
N ALA A 296 -2.48 -18.25 6.33
CA ALA A 296 -1.25 -18.03 7.07
C ALA A 296 -0.36 -19.30 7.16
N ASP A 297 -0.97 -20.48 7.19
CA ASP A 297 -0.26 -21.76 7.30
C ASP A 297 0.25 -22.30 5.94
N ILE A 298 -0.22 -21.74 4.81
CA ILE A 298 0.10 -22.23 3.47
C ILE A 298 1.46 -21.72 3.00
N ASP A 299 2.26 -22.62 2.46
CA ASP A 299 3.48 -22.24 1.73
C ASP A 299 3.12 -21.70 0.35
N ALA A 300 3.17 -20.37 0.23
CA ALA A 300 2.86 -19.65 -1.01
C ALA A 300 3.93 -19.81 -2.11
N SER A 301 5.07 -20.47 -1.85
CA SER A 301 6.08 -20.75 -2.85
C SER A 301 5.75 -22.00 -3.69
N THR A 302 4.84 -22.85 -3.20
CA THR A 302 4.42 -24.07 -3.92
C THR A 302 3.35 -23.75 -4.97
N PRO A 303 3.28 -24.49 -6.09
CA PRO A 303 2.24 -24.33 -7.10
C PRO A 303 0.81 -24.36 -6.53
N ARG A 304 0.54 -25.31 -5.61
CA ARG A 304 -0.78 -25.42 -4.95
C ARG A 304 -1.06 -24.23 -4.03
N GLY A 305 -0.05 -23.79 -3.26
CA GLY A 305 -0.18 -22.62 -2.40
C GLY A 305 -0.42 -21.34 -3.20
N MET A 306 0.31 -21.14 -4.30
CA MET A 306 0.08 -20.01 -5.22
C MET A 306 -1.33 -20.03 -5.84
N ALA A 307 -1.79 -21.20 -6.30
CA ALA A 307 -3.13 -21.35 -6.87
C ALA A 307 -4.20 -20.94 -5.83
N LEU A 308 -4.12 -21.46 -4.60
CA LEU A 308 -5.08 -21.11 -3.55
C LEU A 308 -5.01 -19.62 -3.15
N MET A 309 -3.81 -19.05 -3.03
CA MET A 309 -3.65 -17.61 -2.79
C MET A 309 -4.28 -16.76 -3.92
N ARG A 310 -4.16 -17.23 -5.16
CA ARG A 310 -4.80 -16.58 -6.33
C ARG A 310 -6.32 -16.62 -6.24
N ASP A 311 -6.89 -17.75 -5.87
CA ASP A 311 -8.34 -17.88 -5.72
C ASP A 311 -8.88 -17.03 -4.57
N ALA A 312 -8.10 -16.92 -3.47
CA ALA A 312 -8.43 -16.07 -2.33
C ALA A 312 -8.51 -14.57 -2.69
N GLN A 313 -7.94 -14.12 -3.82
CA GLN A 313 -8.14 -12.74 -4.30
C GLN A 313 -9.61 -12.39 -4.55
N SER A 314 -10.43 -13.39 -4.89
CA SER A 314 -11.86 -13.18 -5.10
C SER A 314 -12.63 -12.76 -3.85
N LEU A 315 -12.06 -13.07 -2.67
CA LEU A 315 -12.60 -12.72 -1.36
C LEU A 315 -12.38 -11.25 -0.97
N LEU A 316 -11.47 -10.54 -1.67
CA LEU A 316 -11.06 -9.18 -1.36
C LEU A 316 -11.57 -8.19 -2.42
N ARG A 317 -12.90 -8.04 -2.52
CA ARG A 317 -13.53 -7.15 -3.49
C ARG A 317 -14.40 -6.10 -2.82
N GLY A 318 -14.51 -4.92 -3.46
CA GLY A 318 -15.39 -3.86 -3.00
C GLY A 318 -14.76 -2.90 -1.98
N ALA A 319 -13.42 -2.80 -1.95
CA ALA A 319 -12.73 -1.82 -1.12
C ALA A 319 -13.15 -0.39 -1.48
N GLY A 320 -13.50 0.40 -0.46
CA GLY A 320 -13.99 1.77 -0.63
C GLY A 320 -13.64 2.67 0.56
N TYR A 321 -14.16 3.88 0.51
CA TYR A 321 -14.13 4.81 1.64
C TYR A 321 -15.56 5.09 2.08
N GLN A 322 -15.77 5.21 3.38
CA GLN A 322 -17.04 5.62 3.97
C GLN A 322 -16.81 6.72 4.98
N GLN A 323 -17.60 7.79 4.88
CA GLN A 323 -17.66 8.83 5.88
C GLN A 323 -18.91 8.66 6.77
N PHE A 324 -18.82 9.11 8.01
CA PHE A 324 -19.91 9.08 8.98
C PHE A 324 -19.74 10.20 10.00
N GLY A 325 -20.86 10.71 10.53
CA GLY A 325 -20.87 11.77 11.56
C GLY A 325 -20.36 13.15 11.11
N LEU A 326 -19.93 13.32 9.85
CA LEU A 326 -19.50 14.61 9.30
C LEU A 326 -20.72 15.35 8.75
N ALA A 327 -21.03 16.51 9.31
CA ALA A 327 -22.14 17.34 8.87
C ALA A 327 -21.91 17.82 7.41
N GLY A 328 -22.83 17.52 6.50
CA GLY A 328 -22.84 18.00 5.11
C GLY A 328 -22.77 16.93 4.02
N GLY A 329 -22.48 15.68 4.35
CA GLY A 329 -22.35 14.59 3.37
C GLY A 329 -23.70 14.06 2.87
N ALA A 330 -23.99 14.27 1.57
CA ALA A 330 -25.17 13.71 0.90
C ALA A 330 -24.86 12.32 0.35
N GLY A 331 -24.61 11.30 1.18
CA GLY A 331 -24.45 9.99 0.59
C GLY A 331 -23.75 8.89 1.36
N GLY A 332 -23.62 8.99 2.65
CA GLY A 332 -23.20 7.84 3.47
C GLY A 332 -24.39 7.24 4.20
N ALA A 333 -24.53 5.91 4.21
CA ALA A 333 -25.51 5.20 5.03
C ALA A 333 -25.23 5.28 6.54
N GLY A 334 -24.38 6.22 6.98
CA GLY A 334 -24.18 6.61 8.36
C GLY A 334 -25.23 7.65 8.72
N GLY A 335 -26.21 7.26 9.54
CA GLY A 335 -27.30 8.15 9.94
C GLY A 335 -26.80 9.41 10.63
N ALA A 336 -27.63 10.44 10.66
CA ALA A 336 -27.42 11.71 11.35
C ALA A 336 -27.15 11.56 12.87
N ASP A 337 -27.11 10.35 13.40
CA ASP A 337 -26.99 10.00 14.81
C ASP A 337 -25.61 9.40 15.20
N GLY A 338 -24.58 9.53 14.33
CA GLY A 338 -23.25 9.00 14.65
C GLY A 338 -23.14 7.47 14.66
N ALA A 339 -24.05 6.78 13.99
CA ALA A 339 -24.03 5.33 13.88
C ALA A 339 -22.80 4.87 13.09
N GLU A 340 -22.21 3.77 13.52
CA GLU A 340 -21.10 3.12 12.82
C GLU A 340 -21.50 2.79 11.38
N PRO A 341 -20.65 3.10 10.38
CA PRO A 341 -20.95 2.78 8.99
C PRO A 341 -20.94 1.26 8.75
N GLU A 342 -21.79 0.79 7.83
CA GLU A 342 -21.73 -0.61 7.40
C GLU A 342 -21.36 -0.71 5.90
N PRO A 343 -20.31 -1.51 5.57
CA PRO A 343 -19.39 -2.23 6.47
C PRO A 343 -18.40 -1.27 7.15
N SER A 344 -18.10 -1.47 8.44
CA SER A 344 -17.07 -0.70 9.17
C SER A 344 -15.71 -1.39 9.16
N ILE A 345 -15.70 -2.70 8.99
CA ILE A 345 -14.51 -3.55 9.03
C ILE A 345 -13.85 -3.62 7.66
N HIS A 346 -12.52 -3.66 7.66
CA HIS A 346 -11.72 -3.98 6.50
C HIS A 346 -11.28 -5.45 6.54
N ALA A 347 -11.94 -6.33 5.76
CA ALA A 347 -11.73 -7.78 5.80
C ALA A 347 -10.27 -8.23 5.58
N GLY A 348 -9.51 -7.52 4.74
CA GLY A 348 -8.09 -7.78 4.52
C GLY A 348 -7.17 -7.34 5.67
N ILE A 349 -7.70 -6.59 6.66
CA ILE A 349 -6.93 -6.09 7.81
C ILE A 349 -7.44 -6.72 9.11
N GLY A 350 -8.73 -7.02 9.18
CA GLY A 350 -9.37 -7.67 10.31
C GLY A 350 -9.97 -6.72 11.34
N GLY A 351 -10.02 -5.41 11.08
CA GLY A 351 -10.54 -4.41 12.01
C GLY A 351 -10.95 -3.11 11.32
N HIS A 352 -11.35 -2.12 12.13
CA HIS A 352 -11.53 -0.75 11.66
C HIS A 352 -10.21 -0.21 11.11
N TYR A 353 -10.26 0.53 10.03
CA TYR A 353 -9.03 1.02 9.39
C TYR A 353 -9.28 2.35 8.68
N ALA A 354 -8.33 3.26 8.81
CA ALA A 354 -8.30 4.51 8.08
C ALA A 354 -6.92 4.74 7.44
N HIS A 355 -6.90 5.41 6.30
CA HIS A 355 -5.66 5.85 5.68
C HIS A 355 -5.19 7.15 6.35
N VAL A 356 -4.05 7.09 7.05
CA VAL A 356 -3.44 8.21 7.78
C VAL A 356 -1.90 8.21 7.68
N THR A 357 -1.31 7.29 6.92
CA THR A 357 0.14 7.01 6.99
C THR A 357 0.93 7.44 5.76
N ALA A 358 0.28 7.96 4.71
CA ALA A 358 0.97 8.34 3.48
C ALA A 358 0.41 9.63 2.84
N PRO A 359 0.39 10.77 3.57
CA PRO A 359 -0.21 12.02 3.10
C PRO A 359 0.57 12.70 1.96
N LEU A 360 1.86 12.38 1.77
CA LEU A 360 2.65 12.89 0.63
C LEU A 360 2.15 12.32 -0.71
N ARG A 361 1.56 11.12 -0.68
CA ARG A 361 1.10 10.42 -1.89
C ARG A 361 -0.39 10.10 -1.94
N ARG A 362 -1.18 10.30 -0.85
CA ARG A 362 -2.63 10.09 -0.82
C ARG A 362 -3.36 11.25 -0.15
N LEU A 363 -4.29 11.83 -0.86
CA LEU A 363 -5.05 13.01 -0.40
C LEU A 363 -5.85 12.75 0.88
N VAL A 364 -6.56 11.62 0.97
CA VAL A 364 -7.45 11.30 2.09
C VAL A 364 -6.72 11.22 3.42
N ASP A 365 -5.44 10.84 3.43
CA ASP A 365 -4.64 10.71 4.66
C ASP A 365 -4.56 12.01 5.44
N ARG A 366 -4.41 13.14 4.75
CA ARG A 366 -4.41 14.47 5.39
C ARG A 366 -5.74 14.76 6.06
N PHE A 367 -6.87 14.46 5.41
CA PHE A 367 -8.22 14.69 5.95
C PHE A 367 -8.51 13.81 7.16
N ALA A 368 -8.22 12.52 7.04
CA ALA A 368 -8.40 11.56 8.13
C ALA A 368 -7.52 11.90 9.34
N THR A 369 -6.29 12.36 9.11
CA THR A 369 -5.37 12.80 10.18
C THR A 369 -5.92 14.02 10.92
N GLU A 370 -6.46 15.03 10.22
CA GLU A 370 -7.05 16.19 10.87
C GLU A 370 -8.28 15.84 11.72
N ILE A 371 -9.10 14.88 11.28
CA ILE A 371 -10.21 14.38 12.08
C ILE A 371 -9.66 13.72 13.37
N CYS A 372 -8.63 12.86 13.29
CA CYS A 372 -8.03 12.23 14.45
C CYS A 372 -7.41 13.25 15.42
N LEU A 373 -6.75 14.29 14.92
CA LEU A 373 -6.18 15.35 15.74
C LEU A 373 -7.28 16.17 16.46
N ALA A 374 -8.38 16.47 15.77
CA ALA A 374 -9.53 17.17 16.36
C ALA A 374 -10.16 16.33 17.49
N ILE A 375 -10.35 15.01 17.27
CA ILE A 375 -10.86 14.08 18.28
C ILE A 375 -9.90 14.04 19.50
N ALA A 376 -8.59 13.82 19.26
CA ALA A 376 -7.59 13.71 20.32
C ALA A 376 -7.47 14.97 21.18
N SER A 377 -7.64 16.15 20.58
CA SER A 377 -7.58 17.45 21.26
C SER A 377 -8.95 17.94 21.76
N SER A 378 -10.03 17.18 21.52
CA SER A 378 -11.40 17.59 21.83
C SER A 378 -11.78 18.96 21.21
N GLN A 379 -11.28 19.22 20.01
CA GLN A 379 -11.57 20.42 19.23
C GLN A 379 -12.56 20.10 18.10
N PRO A 380 -13.27 21.11 17.58
CA PRO A 380 -14.09 20.93 16.38
C PRO A 380 -13.24 20.48 15.19
N ILE A 381 -13.78 19.60 14.35
CA ILE A 381 -13.17 19.25 13.07
C ILE A 381 -13.09 20.51 12.21
N PRO A 382 -11.95 20.82 11.59
CA PRO A 382 -11.79 22.01 10.76
C PRO A 382 -12.82 22.05 9.63
N GLU A 383 -13.40 23.24 9.39
CA GLU A 383 -14.45 23.43 8.37
C GLU A 383 -14.00 23.02 6.97
N TRP A 384 -12.72 23.26 6.63
CA TRP A 384 -12.19 22.86 5.34
C TRP A 384 -12.20 21.33 5.12
N VAL A 385 -12.13 20.52 6.20
CA VAL A 385 -12.24 19.06 6.13
C VAL A 385 -13.67 18.67 5.78
N THR A 386 -14.65 19.16 6.55
CA THR A 386 -16.06 18.82 6.35
C THR A 386 -16.60 19.34 5.02
N ALA A 387 -16.15 20.52 4.57
CA ALA A 387 -16.57 21.11 3.30
C ALA A 387 -16.09 20.34 2.05
N ASN A 388 -14.96 19.62 2.14
CA ASN A 388 -14.36 18.98 0.97
C ASN A 388 -14.41 17.44 1.00
N VAL A 389 -14.92 16.82 2.07
CA VAL A 389 -14.87 15.37 2.25
C VAL A 389 -15.49 14.58 1.10
N ASP A 390 -16.65 15.00 0.59
CA ASP A 390 -17.33 14.32 -0.53
C ASP A 390 -16.48 14.35 -1.82
N GLN A 391 -15.86 15.49 -2.10
CA GLN A 391 -14.95 15.64 -3.24
C GLN A 391 -13.73 14.74 -3.06
N VAL A 392 -13.12 14.73 -1.87
CA VAL A 392 -11.98 13.86 -1.55
C VAL A 392 -12.30 12.40 -1.81
N LEU A 393 -13.42 11.89 -1.30
CA LEU A 393 -13.80 10.50 -1.49
C LEU A 393 -14.08 10.17 -2.96
N GLY A 394 -14.72 11.07 -3.68
CA GLY A 394 -14.93 10.95 -5.13
C GLY A 394 -13.61 10.88 -5.90
N THR A 395 -12.69 11.80 -5.60
CA THR A 395 -11.36 11.85 -6.23
C THR A 395 -10.52 10.64 -5.87
N MET A 396 -10.51 10.19 -4.61
CA MET A 396 -9.80 8.98 -4.20
C MET A 396 -10.31 7.74 -4.93
N LYS A 397 -11.62 7.63 -5.15
CA LYS A 397 -12.21 6.52 -5.92
C LYS A 397 -11.73 6.53 -7.36
N SER A 398 -11.86 7.66 -8.06
CA SER A 398 -11.48 7.78 -9.47
C SER A 398 -9.97 7.65 -9.65
N SER A 399 -9.16 8.30 -8.83
CA SER A 399 -7.70 8.22 -8.92
C SER A 399 -7.16 6.82 -8.62
N SER A 400 -7.77 6.07 -7.68
CA SER A 400 -7.38 4.67 -7.43
C SER A 400 -7.70 3.75 -8.61
N GLN A 401 -8.81 3.97 -9.32
CA GLN A 401 -9.13 3.24 -10.54
C GLN A 401 -8.12 3.56 -11.66
N THR A 402 -7.80 4.84 -11.82
CA THR A 402 -6.79 5.29 -12.79
C THR A 402 -5.42 4.70 -12.48
N ALA A 403 -4.95 4.78 -11.22
CA ALA A 403 -3.66 4.20 -10.80
C ALA A 403 -3.57 2.71 -11.13
N SER A 404 -4.61 1.94 -10.82
CA SER A 404 -4.65 0.50 -11.14
C SER A 404 -4.68 0.22 -12.64
N ALA A 405 -5.25 1.11 -13.44
CA ALA A 405 -5.28 0.97 -14.90
C ALA A 405 -3.94 1.34 -15.53
N VAL A 406 -3.29 2.39 -15.04
CA VAL A 406 -1.94 2.83 -15.43
C VAL A 406 -0.91 1.73 -15.12
N ASP A 407 -0.92 1.21 -13.89
CA ASP A 407 -0.03 0.13 -13.46
C ASP A 407 -0.16 -1.09 -14.39
N ARG A 408 -1.39 -1.56 -14.63
CA ARG A 408 -1.63 -2.66 -15.58
C ARG A 408 -1.18 -2.35 -17.00
N ALA A 409 -1.33 -1.11 -17.48
CA ALA A 409 -0.90 -0.72 -18.83
C ALA A 409 0.62 -0.71 -18.95
N CYS A 410 1.33 -0.20 -17.94
CA CYS A 410 2.79 -0.22 -17.85
C CYS A 410 3.33 -1.66 -17.82
N MET A 411 2.75 -2.50 -16.96
CA MET A 411 3.12 -3.91 -16.86
C MET A 411 2.95 -4.63 -18.20
N LYS A 412 1.77 -4.54 -18.81
CA LYS A 412 1.48 -5.20 -20.10
C LYS A 412 2.34 -4.70 -21.25
N LEU A 413 2.67 -3.39 -21.28
CA LEU A 413 3.60 -2.86 -22.26
C LEU A 413 4.99 -3.49 -22.08
N THR A 414 5.48 -3.54 -20.85
CA THR A 414 6.78 -4.12 -20.54
C THR A 414 6.83 -5.62 -20.87
N GLU A 415 5.79 -6.37 -20.49
CA GLU A 415 5.64 -7.79 -20.83
C GLU A 415 5.75 -8.01 -22.35
N ALA A 416 4.99 -7.25 -23.14
CA ALA A 416 4.97 -7.40 -24.60
C ALA A 416 6.32 -7.05 -25.25
N VAL A 417 6.97 -5.95 -24.82
CA VAL A 417 8.28 -5.54 -25.38
C VAL A 417 9.39 -6.52 -24.99
N VAL A 418 9.43 -6.97 -23.73
CA VAL A 418 10.43 -7.95 -23.24
C VAL A 418 10.30 -9.26 -23.98
N LEU A 419 9.09 -9.72 -24.27
CA LEU A 419 8.81 -11.01 -24.88
C LEU A 419 8.79 -11.02 -26.41
N GLN A 420 8.60 -9.88 -27.06
CA GLN A 420 8.47 -9.79 -28.53
C GLN A 420 9.59 -10.57 -29.30
N PRO A 421 10.87 -10.48 -28.90
CA PRO A 421 11.94 -11.22 -29.61
C PRO A 421 11.88 -12.75 -29.41
N TRP A 422 11.03 -13.24 -28.50
CA TRP A 422 10.96 -14.63 -28.06
C TRP A 422 9.72 -15.38 -28.53
N VAL A 423 8.94 -14.80 -29.43
CA VAL A 423 7.76 -15.46 -30.03
C VAL A 423 8.20 -16.76 -30.69
N GLY A 424 7.47 -17.84 -30.42
CA GLY A 424 7.79 -19.20 -30.85
C GLY A 424 8.69 -19.99 -29.87
N GLN A 425 9.13 -19.38 -28.77
CA GLN A 425 9.94 -20.09 -27.75
C GLN A 425 9.06 -20.65 -26.62
N ASN A 426 9.61 -21.67 -25.95
CA ASN A 426 8.96 -22.37 -24.86
C ASN A 426 9.43 -21.84 -23.49
N PHE A 427 8.48 -21.66 -22.56
CA PHE A 427 8.71 -21.18 -21.20
C PHE A 427 8.14 -22.16 -20.17
N ASN A 428 8.77 -22.25 -19.00
CA ASN A 428 8.19 -22.95 -17.86
C ASN A 428 7.13 -22.07 -17.21
N ALA A 429 6.02 -22.67 -16.83
CA ALA A 429 4.93 -21.96 -16.17
C ALA A 429 4.26 -22.84 -15.13
N THR A 430 3.81 -22.20 -14.05
CA THR A 430 2.94 -22.80 -13.03
C THR A 430 1.48 -22.45 -13.35
N VAL A 431 0.60 -23.45 -13.36
CA VAL A 431 -0.83 -23.29 -13.59
C VAL A 431 -1.51 -22.89 -12.29
N LEU A 432 -2.06 -21.68 -12.24
CA LEU A 432 -2.68 -21.11 -11.03
C LEU A 432 -4.18 -21.32 -10.97
N ASN A 433 -4.84 -21.43 -12.12
CA ASN A 433 -6.28 -21.72 -12.22
C ASN A 433 -6.57 -22.28 -13.61
N SER A 434 -7.36 -23.34 -13.69
CA SER A 434 -7.80 -23.96 -14.94
C SER A 434 -9.24 -24.44 -14.79
N ASP A 435 -10.06 -24.16 -15.79
CA ASP A 435 -11.42 -24.70 -15.88
C ASP A 435 -11.47 -26.06 -16.61
N GLY A 436 -10.29 -26.60 -16.99
CA GLY A 436 -10.16 -27.82 -17.80
C GLY A 436 -10.62 -27.63 -19.26
N GLY A 437 -10.90 -26.39 -19.66
CA GLY A 437 -11.41 -26.04 -20.99
C GLY A 437 -10.32 -25.40 -21.88
N ASP A 438 -10.68 -24.27 -22.50
CA ASP A 438 -9.84 -23.64 -23.52
C ASP A 438 -8.80 -22.66 -22.97
N LYS A 439 -8.82 -22.37 -21.67
CA LYS A 439 -7.95 -21.34 -21.07
C LYS A 439 -7.53 -21.69 -19.64
N ALA A 440 -6.29 -21.35 -19.31
CA ALA A 440 -5.79 -21.42 -17.94
C ALA A 440 -5.05 -20.12 -17.57
N LYS A 441 -5.05 -19.77 -16.28
CA LYS A 441 -4.16 -18.72 -15.74
C LYS A 441 -2.85 -19.35 -15.33
N ILE A 442 -1.76 -18.75 -15.80
CA ILE A 442 -0.41 -19.24 -15.58
C ILE A 442 0.48 -18.13 -15.04
N LEU A 443 1.46 -18.54 -14.21
CA LEU A 443 2.62 -17.76 -13.85
C LEU A 443 3.82 -18.31 -14.62
N VAL A 444 4.33 -17.57 -15.60
CA VAL A 444 5.60 -17.85 -16.26
C VAL A 444 6.73 -17.52 -15.29
N GLU A 445 7.77 -18.36 -15.23
CA GLU A 445 8.81 -18.24 -14.21
C GLU A 445 9.88 -17.21 -14.58
N GLU A 446 10.33 -17.24 -15.84
CA GLU A 446 11.39 -16.34 -16.36
C GLU A 446 11.07 -15.86 -17.78
N PRO A 447 10.78 -14.59 -17.99
CA PRO A 447 10.52 -13.55 -16.99
C PRO A 447 9.23 -13.83 -16.22
N PRO A 448 9.07 -13.31 -14.99
CA PRO A 448 7.86 -13.54 -14.21
C PRO A 448 6.68 -12.79 -14.86
N ILE A 449 5.68 -13.54 -15.32
CA ILE A 449 4.51 -12.99 -16.00
C ILE A 449 3.26 -13.73 -15.57
N LEU A 450 2.29 -12.99 -15.07
CA LEU A 450 0.97 -13.52 -14.73
C LEU A 450 0.01 -13.28 -15.90
N THR A 451 -0.31 -14.32 -16.65
CA THR A 451 -1.10 -14.20 -17.87
C THR A 451 -2.08 -15.38 -18.06
N THR A 452 -2.74 -15.40 -19.21
CA THR A 452 -3.61 -16.49 -19.62
C THR A 452 -2.96 -17.26 -20.76
N CYS A 453 -2.98 -18.59 -20.71
CA CYS A 453 -2.64 -19.43 -21.86
C CYS A 453 -3.89 -20.00 -22.52
N VAL A 454 -3.79 -20.27 -23.83
CA VAL A 454 -4.76 -21.08 -24.56
C VAL A 454 -4.47 -22.54 -24.28
N GLY A 455 -5.53 -23.35 -24.06
CA GLY A 455 -5.44 -24.71 -23.58
C GLY A 455 -5.65 -24.81 -22.07
N GLY A 456 -6.10 -25.97 -21.59
CA GLY A 456 -6.49 -26.20 -20.20
C GLY A 456 -5.60 -27.25 -19.52
N PRO A 457 -4.31 -26.93 -19.23
CA PRO A 457 -3.49 -27.83 -18.39
C PRO A 457 -4.06 -27.95 -16.98
N ASP A 458 -3.71 -29.03 -16.28
CA ASP A 458 -4.18 -29.27 -14.91
C ASP A 458 -3.73 -28.16 -13.95
N GLU A 459 -4.65 -27.70 -13.13
CA GLU A 459 -4.39 -26.72 -12.07
C GLU A 459 -3.32 -27.22 -11.09
N ALA A 460 -2.54 -26.30 -10.56
CA ALA A 460 -1.40 -26.57 -9.68
C ALA A 460 -0.29 -27.46 -10.27
N SER A 461 -0.27 -27.60 -11.60
CA SER A 461 0.82 -28.28 -12.33
C SER A 461 1.88 -27.28 -12.81
N THR A 462 3.09 -27.81 -13.08
CA THR A 462 4.13 -27.08 -13.80
C THR A 462 4.22 -27.63 -15.22
N VAL A 463 4.10 -26.76 -16.20
CA VAL A 463 4.01 -27.12 -17.62
C VAL A 463 4.97 -26.27 -18.48
N LYS A 464 5.25 -26.75 -19.70
CA LYS A 464 5.84 -25.91 -20.74
C LYS A 464 4.76 -25.32 -21.61
N VAL A 465 4.85 -24.02 -21.87
CA VAL A 465 3.95 -23.27 -22.73
C VAL A 465 4.73 -22.58 -23.83
N THR A 466 4.17 -22.46 -25.03
CA THR A 466 4.77 -21.72 -26.15
C THR A 466 4.25 -20.29 -26.18
N LEU A 467 5.15 -19.31 -26.28
CA LEU A 467 4.77 -17.93 -26.54
C LEU A 467 4.32 -17.79 -28.01
N ILE A 468 3.03 -17.59 -28.23
CA ILE A 468 2.46 -17.51 -29.58
C ILE A 468 2.30 -16.08 -30.08
N GLU A 469 2.23 -15.10 -29.18
CA GLU A 469 2.07 -13.69 -29.54
C GLU A 469 2.64 -12.77 -28.46
N ALA A 470 3.34 -11.71 -28.88
CA ALA A 470 3.74 -10.58 -28.05
C ALA A 470 3.67 -9.30 -28.90
N GLU A 471 2.61 -8.50 -28.72
CA GLU A 471 2.31 -7.33 -29.54
C GLU A 471 2.33 -6.05 -28.67
N PRO A 472 3.42 -5.26 -28.68
CA PRO A 472 3.56 -4.06 -27.88
C PRO A 472 2.49 -2.99 -28.12
N ALA A 473 2.05 -2.83 -29.37
CA ALA A 473 1.04 -1.82 -29.71
C ALA A 473 -0.34 -2.15 -29.09
N ALA A 474 -0.69 -3.44 -29.01
CA ALA A 474 -1.88 -3.92 -28.36
C ALA A 474 -1.68 -4.18 -26.86
N ARG A 475 -0.43 -4.18 -26.39
CA ARG A 475 -0.05 -4.60 -25.01
C ARG A 475 -0.58 -5.99 -24.69
N GLU A 476 -0.47 -6.91 -25.64
CA GLU A 476 -0.97 -8.27 -25.53
C GLU A 476 0.18 -9.29 -25.60
N VAL A 477 0.09 -10.28 -24.69
CA VAL A 477 0.96 -11.44 -24.67
C VAL A 477 0.08 -12.68 -24.54
N ARG A 478 0.31 -13.67 -25.39
CA ARG A 478 -0.44 -14.93 -25.38
C ARG A 478 0.48 -16.14 -25.43
N PHE A 479 0.17 -17.10 -24.58
CA PHE A 479 0.82 -18.41 -24.55
C PHE A 479 -0.17 -19.51 -24.96
N ALA A 480 0.33 -20.63 -25.41
CA ALA A 480 -0.45 -21.84 -25.72
C ALA A 480 0.12 -23.07 -25.03
N TRP A 481 -0.78 -24.00 -24.69
CA TRP A 481 -0.49 -25.34 -24.20
C TRP A 481 -1.34 -26.36 -24.99
N PRO A 482 -0.82 -27.56 -25.33
CA PRO A 482 0.57 -28.00 -25.08
C PRO A 482 1.60 -27.19 -25.84
N ALA A 483 2.87 -27.21 -25.36
CA ALA A 483 3.98 -26.63 -26.09
C ALA A 483 4.21 -27.43 -27.37
N ASP A 484 4.48 -26.72 -28.48
CA ASP A 484 4.86 -27.32 -29.76
C ASP A 484 6.29 -27.88 -29.72
#